data_2f026cac540c2775e8079c93792d40ed
#
_entry.id   2f026cac540c2775e8079c93792d40ed
#
_cell.length_a   1.000
_cell.length_b   1.000
_cell.length_c   1.000
_cell.angle_alpha   90.00
_cell.angle_beta   90.00
_cell.angle_gamma   90.00
#
_symmetry.space_group_name_H-M   'P 1'
#
loop_
_entity.id
_entity.type
_entity.pdbx_description
1 polymer ?
#
loop_
_entity_poly.entity_id
_entity_poly.type
_entity_poly.pdbx_seq_one_letter_code
_entity_poly.pdbx_strand_id
1 'polypeptide(L)'
;ALESQLCFALYSTQLAMNKLYRGLLRELDLTYPQYLTMLVLWQRDRQTVSEIGEQLYLDSATLTPLLKRLEVAALITRQRSRQDERQVEIALTEKGRSLREQAKAIPHAAGCAAQCTPEEAAELRDALHGLRQRLDRQ
;
A
#
# COMPACT_ATOMS: atom_id res chain seq x y z
N ALA A 1 2.27 -31.61 6.76
CA ALA A 1 3.55 -30.91 6.59
C ALA A 1 3.33 -29.41 6.48
N LEU A 2 4.33 -28.63 6.85
CA LEU A 2 4.21 -27.16 6.88
C LEU A 2 3.90 -26.58 5.52
N GLU A 3 4.56 -27.04 4.48
CA GLU A 3 4.39 -26.52 3.11
C GLU A 3 3.03 -26.82 2.51
N SER A 4 2.22 -27.68 3.11
CA SER A 4 0.86 -27.95 2.63
C SER A 4 -0.20 -27.06 3.29
N GLN A 5 0.19 -26.20 4.24
CA GLN A 5 -0.74 -25.33 4.93
C GLN A 5 -0.93 -24.00 4.18
N LEU A 6 -2.20 -23.64 3.99
CA LEU A 6 -2.56 -22.38 3.31
C LEU A 6 -1.97 -21.16 4.02
N CYS A 7 -2.10 -21.14 5.35
CA CYS A 7 -1.63 -19.98 6.13
C CYS A 7 -0.13 -19.79 5.99
N PHE A 8 0.63 -20.87 5.98
CA PHE A 8 2.07 -20.77 5.77
C PHE A 8 2.42 -20.32 4.36
N ALA A 9 1.65 -20.78 3.36
CA ALA A 9 1.85 -20.35 1.97
C ALA A 9 1.65 -18.84 1.85
N LEU A 10 0.61 -18.29 2.49
CA LEU A 10 0.37 -16.85 2.50
C LEU A 10 1.51 -16.10 3.20
N TYR A 11 1.91 -16.59 4.36
CA TYR A 11 2.98 -15.98 5.14
C TYR A 11 4.30 -15.94 4.36
N SER A 12 4.71 -17.08 3.81
CA SER A 12 5.98 -17.17 3.09
C SER A 12 5.96 -16.37 1.79
N THR A 13 4.81 -16.33 1.11
CA THR A 13 4.64 -15.52 -0.10
C THR A 13 4.74 -14.04 0.21
N GLN A 14 4.15 -13.59 1.33
CA GLN A 14 4.26 -12.20 1.75
C GLN A 14 5.71 -11.81 2.03
N LEU A 15 6.48 -12.70 2.66
CA LEU A 15 7.90 -12.44 2.89
C LEU A 15 8.66 -12.28 1.56
N ALA A 16 8.36 -13.14 0.59
CA ALA A 16 8.98 -13.06 -0.73
C ALA A 16 8.61 -11.77 -1.46
N MET A 17 7.34 -11.37 -1.39
CA MET A 17 6.87 -10.11 -1.97
C MET A 17 7.52 -8.90 -1.32
N ASN A 18 7.66 -8.91 0.01
CA ASN A 18 8.32 -7.81 0.72
C ASN A 18 9.76 -7.65 0.24
N LYS A 19 10.45 -8.75 0.03
CA LYS A 19 11.84 -8.75 -0.46
C LYS A 19 11.90 -8.17 -1.88
N LEU A 20 10.98 -8.59 -2.75
CA LEU A 20 10.89 -8.09 -4.13
C LEU A 20 10.67 -6.58 -4.13
N TYR A 21 9.67 -6.10 -3.40
CA TYR A 21 9.35 -4.67 -3.38
C TYR A 21 10.44 -3.83 -2.73
N ARG A 22 11.19 -4.38 -1.79
CA ARG A 22 12.33 -3.67 -1.21
C ARG A 22 13.34 -3.29 -2.30
N GLY A 23 13.57 -4.20 -3.25
CA GLY A 23 14.43 -3.92 -4.41
C GLY A 23 13.80 -2.92 -5.38
N LEU A 24 12.53 -3.13 -5.74
CA LEU A 24 11.84 -2.26 -6.71
C LEU A 24 11.68 -0.82 -6.20
N LEU A 25 11.49 -0.65 -4.90
CA LEU A 25 11.22 0.66 -4.30
C LEU A 25 12.48 1.39 -3.85
N ARG A 26 13.65 0.79 -4.00
CA ARG A 26 14.91 1.38 -3.50
C ARG A 26 15.15 2.78 -4.05
N GLU A 27 14.95 2.98 -5.34
CA GLU A 27 15.17 4.29 -5.98
C GLU A 27 14.18 5.34 -5.54
N LEU A 28 13.00 4.92 -5.08
CA LEU A 28 11.98 5.83 -4.57
C LEU A 28 12.16 6.12 -3.08
N ASP A 29 13.02 5.37 -2.42
CA ASP A 29 13.25 5.46 -0.97
C ASP A 29 11.95 5.28 -0.17
N LEU A 30 11.15 4.30 -0.57
CA LEU A 30 9.87 3.96 0.06
C LEU A 30 9.88 2.51 0.53
N THR A 31 9.20 2.27 1.65
CA THR A 31 8.79 0.92 2.04
C THR A 31 7.53 0.54 1.27
N TYR A 32 7.17 -0.73 1.27
CA TYR A 32 5.95 -1.16 0.60
C TYR A 32 4.69 -0.50 1.18
N PRO A 33 4.49 -0.45 2.51
CA PRO A 33 3.33 0.28 3.06
C PRO A 33 3.29 1.75 2.70
N GLN A 34 4.45 2.42 2.63
CA GLN A 34 4.52 3.81 2.18
C GLN A 34 4.10 3.93 0.71
N TYR A 35 4.57 3.02 -0.12
CA TYR A 35 4.19 2.98 -1.53
C TYR A 35 2.67 2.80 -1.70
N LEU A 36 2.07 1.88 -0.93
CA LEU A 36 0.61 1.68 -0.97
C LEU A 36 -0.14 2.95 -0.57
N THR A 37 0.34 3.65 0.45
CA THR A 37 -0.24 4.92 0.88
C THR A 37 -0.17 5.96 -0.24
N MET A 38 0.98 6.04 -0.91
CA MET A 38 1.12 6.95 -2.05
C MET A 38 0.19 6.57 -3.20
N LEU A 39 0.01 5.28 -3.48
CA LEU A 39 -0.95 4.82 -4.49
C LEU A 39 -2.36 5.30 -4.20
N VAL A 40 -2.79 5.21 -2.95
CA VAL A 40 -4.11 5.68 -2.52
C VAL A 40 -4.25 7.18 -2.79
N LEU A 41 -3.24 7.97 -2.44
CA LEU A 41 -3.25 9.42 -2.62
C LEU A 41 -3.09 9.83 -4.08
N TRP A 42 -2.34 9.07 -4.88
CA TRP A 42 -2.22 9.36 -6.31
C TRP A 42 -3.54 9.12 -7.05
N GLN A 43 -4.36 8.21 -6.58
CA GLN A 43 -5.69 8.01 -7.15
C GLN A 43 -6.65 9.14 -6.79
N ARG A 44 -6.60 9.59 -5.54
CA ARG A 44 -7.40 10.70 -5.06
C ARG A 44 -6.65 11.40 -3.94
N ASP A 45 -6.20 12.61 -4.19
CA ASP A 45 -5.51 13.45 -3.23
C ASP A 45 -6.47 13.91 -2.12
N ARG A 46 -5.96 14.41 -1.03
CA ARG A 46 -6.71 15.01 0.06
C ARG A 46 -7.74 14.06 0.68
N GLN A 47 -7.22 13.07 1.36
CA GLN A 47 -8.03 12.08 2.06
C GLN A 47 -7.73 12.14 3.56
N THR A 48 -8.75 11.79 4.37
CA THR A 48 -8.55 11.69 5.81
C THR A 48 -7.76 10.42 6.15
N VAL A 49 -7.16 10.42 7.35
CA VAL A 49 -6.47 9.23 7.87
C VAL A 49 -7.41 8.02 7.86
N SER A 50 -8.68 8.22 8.26
CA SER A 50 -9.68 7.15 8.27
C SER A 50 -9.93 6.58 6.88
N GLU A 51 -10.07 7.45 5.87
CA GLU A 51 -10.31 7.01 4.50
C GLU A 51 -9.15 6.19 3.95
N ILE A 52 -7.92 6.61 4.25
CA ILE A 52 -6.72 5.89 3.83
C ILE A 52 -6.65 4.54 4.54
N GLY A 53 -6.89 4.53 5.85
CA GLY A 53 -6.85 3.31 6.65
C GLY A 53 -7.85 2.26 6.18
N GLU A 54 -9.06 2.67 5.83
CA GLU A 54 -10.07 1.76 5.30
C GLU A 54 -9.61 1.06 4.02
N GLN A 55 -9.00 1.82 3.12
CA GLN A 55 -8.52 1.26 1.85
C GLN A 55 -7.34 0.31 2.03
N LEU A 56 -6.47 0.58 3.01
CA LEU A 56 -5.28 -0.21 3.25
C LEU A 56 -5.47 -1.31 4.31
N TYR A 57 -6.65 -1.38 4.91
CA TYR A 57 -6.96 -2.34 6.00
C TYR A 57 -6.04 -2.13 7.20
N LEU A 58 -5.71 -0.87 7.49
CA LEU A 58 -4.85 -0.49 8.62
C LEU A 58 -5.63 0.38 9.60
N ASP A 59 -5.42 0.14 10.89
CA ASP A 59 -5.96 1.02 11.92
C ASP A 59 -5.12 2.30 12.03
N SER A 60 -5.65 3.31 12.72
CA SER A 60 -4.97 4.60 12.84
C SER A 60 -3.67 4.49 13.64
N ALA A 61 -3.59 3.56 14.60
CA ALA A 61 -2.38 3.37 15.39
C ALA A 61 -1.22 2.88 14.52
N THR A 62 -1.50 2.03 13.54
CA THR A 62 -0.49 1.53 12.60
C THR A 62 -0.18 2.58 11.53
N LEU A 63 -1.21 3.26 11.03
CA LEU A 63 -1.08 4.21 9.93
C LEU A 63 -0.39 5.52 10.33
N THR A 64 -0.61 6.01 11.54
CA THR A 64 -0.08 7.31 11.98
C THR A 64 1.45 7.39 11.91
N PRO A 65 2.22 6.40 12.43
CA PRO A 65 3.69 6.46 12.27
C PRO A 65 4.14 6.42 10.82
N LEU A 66 3.41 5.68 9.98
CA LEU A 66 3.67 5.58 8.55
C LEU A 66 3.53 6.94 7.88
N LEU A 67 2.44 7.64 8.18
CA LEU A 67 2.18 8.97 7.64
C LEU A 67 3.21 9.99 8.13
N LYS A 68 3.65 9.90 9.39
CA LYS A 68 4.69 10.78 9.91
C LYS A 68 6.00 10.64 9.14
N ARG A 69 6.36 9.42 8.78
CA ARG A 69 7.57 9.18 7.98
C ARG A 69 7.45 9.79 6.58
N LEU A 70 6.28 9.70 5.97
CA LEU A 70 6.03 10.32 4.67
C LEU A 70 6.07 11.83 4.76
N GLU A 71 5.57 12.40 5.85
CA GLU A 71 5.62 13.83 6.11
C GLU A 71 7.08 14.31 6.26
N VAL A 72 7.88 13.58 7.03
CA VAL A 72 9.31 13.88 7.21
C VAL A 72 10.06 13.82 5.89
N ALA A 73 9.67 12.89 5.01
CA ALA A 73 10.23 12.78 3.66
C ALA A 73 9.72 13.86 2.71
N ALA A 74 8.85 14.75 3.18
CA ALA A 74 8.26 15.85 2.43
C ALA A 74 7.39 15.40 1.25
N LEU A 75 6.81 14.22 1.34
CA LEU A 75 5.93 13.68 0.29
C LEU A 75 4.46 14.02 0.53
N ILE A 76 4.09 14.25 1.79
CA ILE A 76 2.73 14.60 2.19
C ILE A 76 2.75 15.73 3.22
N THR A 77 1.59 16.36 3.40
CA THR A 77 1.29 17.25 4.51
C THR A 77 0.13 16.69 5.30
N ARG A 78 0.07 17.03 6.58
CA ARG A 78 -1.03 16.65 7.47
C ARG A 78 -1.62 17.90 8.07
N GLN A 79 -2.94 18.06 7.94
CA GLN A 79 -3.66 19.20 8.49
C GLN A 79 -4.98 18.71 9.08
N ARG A 80 -5.44 19.39 10.12
CA ARG A 80 -6.79 19.11 10.61
C ARG A 80 -7.80 19.51 9.54
N SER A 81 -8.81 18.67 9.36
CA SER A 81 -9.87 18.94 8.40
C SER A 81 -10.62 20.22 8.76
N ARG A 82 -10.88 21.07 7.78
CA ARG A 82 -11.70 22.26 7.97
C ARG A 82 -13.16 21.92 8.24
N GLN A 83 -13.60 20.77 7.74
CA GLN A 83 -14.98 20.31 7.91
C GLN A 83 -15.21 19.61 9.23
N ASP A 84 -14.18 18.94 9.77
CA ASP A 84 -14.28 18.24 11.05
C ASP A 84 -12.90 18.23 11.70
N GLU A 85 -12.73 19.06 12.75
CA GLU A 85 -11.47 19.22 13.48
C GLU A 85 -10.95 17.93 14.13
N ARG A 86 -11.81 16.92 14.28
CA ARG A 86 -11.42 15.62 14.84
C ARG A 86 -10.68 14.76 13.82
N GLN A 87 -10.74 15.12 12.53
CA GLN A 87 -10.13 14.39 11.46
C GLN A 87 -8.88 15.11 10.96
N VAL A 88 -7.88 14.30 10.56
CA VAL A 88 -6.66 14.80 9.95
C VAL A 88 -6.73 14.48 8.46
N GLU A 89 -6.55 15.50 7.64
CA GLU A 89 -6.52 15.38 6.18
C GLU A 89 -5.08 15.27 5.71
N ILE A 90 -4.84 14.35 4.80
CA ILE A 90 -3.54 14.09 4.20
C ILE A 90 -3.58 14.59 2.76
N ALA A 91 -2.57 15.35 2.37
CA ALA A 91 -2.45 15.86 1.00
C ALA A 91 -1.05 15.63 0.47
N LEU A 92 -0.94 15.39 -0.83
CA LEU A 92 0.35 15.27 -1.50
C LEU A 92 1.04 16.64 -1.59
N THR A 93 2.35 16.64 -1.40
CA THR A 93 3.18 17.80 -1.77
C THR A 93 3.46 17.72 -3.26
N GLU A 94 4.10 18.76 -3.80
CA GLU A 94 4.55 18.72 -5.19
C GLU A 94 5.54 17.58 -5.42
N LYS A 95 6.45 17.38 -4.47
CA LYS A 95 7.39 16.25 -4.52
C LYS A 95 6.66 14.91 -4.55
N GLY A 96 5.63 14.77 -3.71
CA GLY A 96 4.81 13.55 -3.66
C GLY A 96 4.09 13.29 -4.96
N ARG A 97 3.52 14.33 -5.58
CA ARG A 97 2.86 14.20 -6.88
C ARG A 97 3.84 13.80 -7.98
N SER A 98 5.02 14.42 -7.98
CA SER A 98 6.05 14.16 -9.00
C SER A 98 6.59 12.73 -8.92
N LEU A 99 6.61 12.15 -7.74
CA LEU A 99 7.12 10.79 -7.53
C LEU A 99 6.32 9.75 -8.31
N ARG A 100 5.07 10.03 -8.61
CA ARG A 100 4.18 9.13 -9.35
C ARG A 100 4.79 8.69 -10.68
N GLU A 101 5.46 9.60 -11.39
CA GLU A 101 6.08 9.27 -12.67
C GLU A 101 7.13 8.17 -12.54
N GLN A 102 7.96 8.26 -11.50
CA GLN A 102 8.99 7.25 -11.25
C GLN A 102 8.38 5.91 -10.81
N ALA A 103 7.21 5.95 -10.18
CA ALA A 103 6.54 4.75 -9.68
C ALA A 103 5.77 3.98 -10.76
N LYS A 104 5.55 4.56 -11.93
CA LYS A 104 4.69 3.97 -12.97
C LYS A 104 5.15 2.60 -13.47
N ALA A 105 6.45 2.35 -13.45
CA ALA A 105 7.03 1.09 -13.94
C ALA A 105 6.95 -0.04 -12.92
N ILE A 106 6.64 0.25 -11.66
CA ILE A 106 6.70 -0.75 -10.58
C ILE A 106 5.69 -1.89 -10.77
N PRO A 107 4.40 -1.63 -11.08
CA PRO A 107 3.46 -2.74 -11.27
C PRO A 107 3.88 -3.72 -12.36
N HIS A 108 4.39 -3.20 -13.48
CA HIS A 108 4.87 -4.05 -14.56
C HIS A 108 6.09 -4.87 -14.13
N ALA A 109 7.05 -4.24 -13.46
CA ALA A 109 8.25 -4.92 -12.98
C ALA A 109 7.89 -6.01 -11.96
N ALA A 110 6.95 -5.76 -11.08
CA ALA A 110 6.48 -6.74 -10.11
C ALA A 110 5.80 -7.93 -10.80
N GLY A 111 4.97 -7.65 -11.79
CA GLY A 111 4.31 -8.69 -12.58
C GLY A 111 5.30 -9.57 -13.33
N CYS A 112 6.32 -8.97 -13.92
CA CYS A 112 7.37 -9.71 -14.62
C CYS A 112 8.17 -10.60 -13.65
N ALA A 113 8.51 -10.06 -12.48
CA ALA A 113 9.25 -10.83 -11.47
C ALA A 113 8.42 -11.99 -10.93
N ALA A 114 7.12 -11.81 -10.79
CA ALA A 114 6.21 -12.86 -10.34
C ALA A 114 5.93 -13.91 -11.42
N GLN A 115 6.33 -13.64 -12.67
CA GLN A 115 6.13 -14.55 -13.81
C GLN A 115 4.66 -14.94 -14.00
N CYS A 116 3.76 -13.99 -13.76
CA CYS A 116 2.33 -14.18 -13.96
C CYS A 116 1.87 -13.43 -15.20
N THR A 117 0.98 -14.04 -15.98
CA THR A 117 0.23 -13.29 -16.98
C THR A 117 -0.75 -12.34 -16.24
N PRO A 118 -1.23 -11.28 -16.91
CA PRO A 118 -2.26 -10.43 -16.29
C PRO A 118 -3.50 -11.22 -15.84
N GLU A 119 -3.89 -12.24 -16.59
CA GLU A 119 -5.03 -13.09 -16.29
C GLU A 119 -4.78 -13.94 -15.04
N GLU A 120 -3.60 -14.55 -14.94
CA GLU A 120 -3.22 -15.35 -13.77
C GLU A 120 -3.15 -14.49 -12.51
N ALA A 121 -2.57 -13.29 -12.63
CA ALA A 121 -2.48 -12.35 -11.53
C ALA A 121 -3.87 -11.92 -11.04
N ALA A 122 -4.79 -11.65 -11.98
CA ALA A 122 -6.16 -11.26 -11.66
C ALA A 122 -6.92 -12.39 -10.94
N GLU A 123 -6.78 -13.62 -11.41
CA GLU A 123 -7.41 -14.77 -10.77
C GLU A 123 -6.93 -14.97 -9.34
N LEU A 124 -5.62 -14.90 -9.13
CA LEU A 124 -5.04 -15.05 -7.80
C LEU A 124 -5.48 -13.91 -6.88
N ARG A 125 -5.44 -12.67 -7.38
CA ARG A 125 -5.91 -11.49 -6.64
C ARG A 125 -7.35 -11.69 -6.18
N ASP A 126 -8.23 -12.10 -7.09
CA ASP A 126 -9.66 -12.27 -6.77
C ASP A 126 -9.89 -13.39 -5.75
N ALA A 127 -9.12 -14.48 -5.86
CA ALA A 127 -9.18 -15.57 -4.88
C ALA A 127 -8.75 -15.10 -3.49
N LEU A 128 -7.68 -14.30 -3.42
CA LEU A 128 -7.19 -13.75 -2.16
C LEU A 128 -8.16 -12.74 -1.56
N HIS A 129 -8.76 -11.87 -2.39
CA HIS A 129 -9.79 -10.93 -1.93
C HIS A 129 -10.98 -11.68 -1.32
N GLY A 130 -11.42 -12.76 -1.98
CA GLY A 130 -12.50 -13.58 -1.45
C GLY A 130 -12.15 -14.22 -0.11
N LEU A 131 -10.93 -14.71 0.03
CA LEU A 131 -10.46 -15.28 1.28
C LEU A 131 -10.44 -14.23 2.39
N ARG A 132 -9.88 -13.04 2.12
CA ARG A 132 -9.84 -11.95 3.09
C ARG A 132 -11.23 -11.58 3.58
N GLN A 133 -12.20 -11.46 2.66
CA GLN A 133 -13.58 -11.12 3.03
C GLN A 133 -14.19 -12.16 3.96
N ARG A 134 -13.91 -13.44 3.72
CA ARG A 134 -14.41 -14.52 4.61
C ARG A 134 -13.76 -14.46 5.98
N LEU A 135 -12.46 -14.12 6.03
CA LEU A 135 -11.74 -13.98 7.29
C LEU A 135 -12.23 -12.78 8.09
N ASP A 136 -12.54 -11.67 7.43
CA ASP A 136 -13.00 -10.45 8.08
C ASP A 136 -14.40 -10.59 8.69
N ARG A 137 -15.17 -11.59 8.28
CA ARG A 137 -16.51 -11.86 8.83
C ARG A 137 -16.50 -12.67 10.12
N GLN A 138 -15.35 -13.17 10.54
CA GLN A 138 -15.28 -14.00 11.76
C GLN A 138 -15.47 -13.20 13.04
#